data_95264475acf460c427bc281782a30d6d
#
_entry.id   95264475acf460c427bc281782a30d6d
#
_cell.length_a   1.000
_cell.length_b   1.000
_cell.length_c   1.000
_cell.angle_alpha   90.00
_cell.angle_beta   90.00
_cell.angle_gamma   90.00
#
_symmetry.space_group_name_H-M   'P 1'
#
loop_
_entity.id
_entity.type
_entity.pdbx_description
1 polymer ?
#
loop_
_entity_poly.entity_id
_entity_poly.type
_entity_poly.pdbx_seq_one_letter_code
_entity_poly.pdbx_strand_id
1 'polypeptide(L)'
;MKIPFVLALAAVVAVPALSHAAEATVTLNLAQADGTGPAVGTVRLVETRYGLALYPSLTGLPPGLHGFHVHENASCAASTKDGVVTPAGAAGGHLDPLGSKHHGEPWGDGHLGDLPPLYVAADGSAGNPVLAPRLKLSDVAHHALMVHAGGDNHSDHPAALGGGGARVACGVIEGTAQ
;
A
#
# COMPACT_ATOMS: atom_id res chain seq x y z
N MET A 1 -25.18 -13.38 -70.83
CA MET A 1 -25.86 -13.16 -69.52
C MET A 1 -24.75 -12.89 -68.49
N LYS A 2 -24.51 -11.63 -68.11
CA LYS A 2 -23.42 -11.22 -67.18
C LYS A 2 -24.05 -11.09 -65.78
N ILE A 3 -23.59 -11.92 -64.83
CA ILE A 3 -24.05 -11.90 -63.42
C ILE A 3 -23.16 -10.86 -62.68
N PRO A 4 -23.76 -9.86 -62.03
CA PRO A 4 -22.94 -8.93 -61.23
C PRO A 4 -22.55 -9.59 -59.89
N PHE A 5 -21.28 -9.55 -59.58
CA PHE A 5 -20.72 -9.98 -58.30
C PHE A 5 -20.92 -8.83 -57.30
N VAL A 6 -21.78 -9.02 -56.33
CA VAL A 6 -22.01 -8.05 -55.23
C VAL A 6 -21.00 -8.37 -54.13
N LEU A 7 -20.00 -7.47 -53.95
CA LEU A 7 -19.04 -7.56 -52.86
C LEU A 7 -19.70 -6.98 -51.60
N ALA A 8 -20.07 -7.85 -50.66
CA ALA A 8 -20.58 -7.43 -49.36
C ALA A 8 -19.40 -7.03 -48.47
N LEU A 9 -19.30 -5.73 -48.14
CA LEU A 9 -18.31 -5.17 -47.23
C LEU A 9 -18.81 -5.41 -45.79
N ALA A 10 -18.23 -6.36 -45.06
CA ALA A 10 -18.50 -6.56 -43.64
C ALA A 10 -17.78 -5.49 -42.82
N ALA A 11 -18.52 -4.56 -42.20
CA ALA A 11 -17.99 -3.59 -41.27
C ALA A 11 -17.73 -4.30 -39.92
N VAL A 12 -16.46 -4.44 -39.55
CA VAL A 12 -16.04 -4.90 -38.20
C VAL A 12 -16.22 -3.74 -37.24
N VAL A 13 -17.23 -3.81 -36.38
CA VAL A 13 -17.43 -2.88 -35.27
C VAL A 13 -16.47 -3.26 -34.15
N ALA A 14 -15.38 -2.49 -33.98
CA ALA A 14 -14.50 -2.63 -32.85
C ALA A 14 -15.22 -2.14 -31.56
N VAL A 15 -15.58 -3.04 -30.68
CA VAL A 15 -16.11 -2.69 -29.35
C VAL A 15 -14.90 -2.28 -28.50
N PRO A 16 -14.86 -1.04 -27.93
CA PRO A 16 -13.79 -0.66 -27.04
C PRO A 16 -13.82 -1.56 -25.79
N ALA A 17 -12.71 -2.24 -25.53
CA ALA A 17 -12.53 -2.96 -24.28
C ALA A 17 -12.51 -1.94 -23.14
N LEU A 18 -13.40 -2.07 -22.17
CA LEU A 18 -13.36 -1.31 -20.92
C LEU A 18 -12.09 -1.73 -20.17
N SER A 19 -11.07 -0.86 -20.19
CA SER A 19 -9.91 -1.05 -19.36
C SER A 19 -10.33 -0.88 -17.90
N HIS A 20 -10.36 -1.97 -17.14
CA HIS A 20 -10.49 -1.90 -15.70
C HIS A 20 -9.17 -1.37 -15.13
N ALA A 21 -9.27 -0.44 -14.16
CA ALA A 21 -8.10 -0.01 -13.41
C ALA A 21 -7.50 -1.23 -12.69
N ALA A 22 -6.16 -1.36 -12.73
CA ALA A 22 -5.50 -2.42 -11.99
C ALA A 22 -5.74 -2.20 -10.49
N GLU A 23 -6.14 -3.27 -9.79
CA GLU A 23 -6.41 -3.21 -8.36
C GLU A 23 -5.89 -4.45 -7.63
N ALA A 24 -5.63 -4.29 -6.34
CA ALA A 24 -5.31 -5.36 -5.41
C ALA A 24 -5.98 -5.10 -4.07
N THR A 25 -6.15 -6.15 -3.27
CA THR A 25 -6.64 -6.02 -1.90
C THR A 25 -5.68 -6.73 -0.97
N VAL A 26 -5.26 -6.05 0.10
CA VAL A 26 -4.39 -6.59 1.13
C VAL A 26 -5.14 -6.67 2.45
N THR A 27 -5.05 -7.82 3.13
CA THR A 27 -5.54 -7.98 4.50
C THR A 27 -4.45 -7.56 5.47
N LEU A 28 -4.75 -6.64 6.39
CA LEU A 28 -3.85 -6.28 7.47
C LEU A 28 -4.20 -7.06 8.73
N ASN A 29 -3.16 -7.55 9.40
CA ASN A 29 -3.23 -8.26 10.66
C ASN A 29 -2.43 -7.51 11.73
N LEU A 30 -2.81 -7.61 13.00
CA LEU A 30 -2.01 -7.06 14.09
C LEU A 30 -0.59 -7.66 14.06
N ALA A 31 0.41 -6.80 14.19
CA ALA A 31 1.80 -7.21 14.30
C ALA A 31 2.09 -7.63 15.75
N GLN A 32 2.51 -8.87 15.95
CA GLN A 32 2.79 -9.45 17.28
C GLN A 32 4.21 -10.01 17.35
N ALA A 33 4.75 -10.09 18.56
CA ALA A 33 6.10 -10.60 18.79
C ALA A 33 6.26 -12.09 18.44
N ASP A 34 5.17 -12.84 18.55
CA ASP A 34 5.09 -14.28 18.25
C ASP A 34 4.58 -14.56 16.82
N GLY A 35 4.37 -13.53 16.02
CA GLY A 35 3.96 -13.65 14.63
C GLY A 35 2.85 -12.70 14.22
N THR A 36 1.92 -13.21 13.42
CA THR A 36 0.81 -12.44 12.87
C THR A 36 -0.43 -12.65 13.73
N GLY A 37 -0.98 -11.57 14.25
CA GLY A 37 -2.20 -11.58 15.07
C GLY A 37 -3.50 -11.60 14.24
N PRO A 38 -4.65 -11.30 14.89
CA PRO A 38 -5.95 -11.22 14.22
C PRO A 38 -5.97 -10.18 13.09
N ALA A 39 -6.79 -10.44 12.08
CA ALA A 39 -7.04 -9.45 11.03
C ALA A 39 -7.79 -8.23 11.58
N VAL A 40 -7.35 -7.05 11.16
CA VAL A 40 -7.99 -5.76 11.48
C VAL A 40 -8.79 -5.21 10.30
N GLY A 41 -8.76 -5.86 9.16
CA GLY A 41 -9.51 -5.50 7.96
C GLY A 41 -8.66 -5.53 6.70
N THR A 42 -9.09 -4.80 5.68
CA THR A 42 -8.46 -4.79 4.36
C THR A 42 -8.15 -3.38 3.89
N VAL A 43 -7.19 -3.28 2.97
CA VAL A 43 -6.94 -2.07 2.19
C VAL A 43 -7.02 -2.45 0.71
N ARG A 44 -7.91 -1.81 -0.04
CA ARG A 44 -7.99 -1.95 -1.49
C ARG A 44 -7.11 -0.88 -2.14
N LEU A 45 -6.22 -1.31 -3.02
CA LEU A 45 -5.29 -0.49 -3.79
C LEU A 45 -5.82 -0.39 -5.22
N VAL A 46 -5.94 0.82 -5.74
CA VAL A 46 -6.46 1.06 -7.09
C VAL A 46 -5.50 2.00 -7.82
N GLU A 47 -5.00 1.55 -8.96
CA GLU A 47 -4.18 2.40 -9.82
C GLU A 47 -5.06 3.46 -10.50
N THR A 48 -4.69 4.72 -10.37
CA THR A 48 -5.39 5.85 -10.95
C THR A 48 -4.43 6.68 -11.82
N ARG A 49 -4.97 7.58 -12.63
CA ARG A 49 -4.13 8.55 -13.39
C ARG A 49 -3.32 9.50 -12.49
N TYR A 50 -3.61 9.55 -11.20
CA TYR A 50 -2.95 10.44 -10.24
C TYR A 50 -1.98 9.72 -9.31
N GLY A 51 -1.80 8.40 -9.46
CA GLY A 51 -1.04 7.54 -8.58
C GLY A 51 -1.88 6.42 -8.00
N LEU A 52 -1.38 5.78 -6.96
CA LEU A 52 -2.04 4.67 -6.27
C LEU A 52 -2.97 5.21 -5.19
N ALA A 53 -4.26 4.93 -5.30
CA ALA A 53 -5.25 5.23 -4.27
C ALA A 53 -5.45 4.02 -3.36
N LEU A 54 -5.35 4.23 -2.05
CA LEU A 54 -5.52 3.20 -1.02
C LEU A 54 -6.83 3.47 -0.27
N TYR A 55 -7.72 2.49 -0.25
CA TYR A 55 -9.03 2.54 0.38
C TYR A 55 -9.04 1.60 1.59
N PRO A 56 -8.72 2.09 2.80
CA PRO A 56 -8.77 1.27 4.00
C PRO A 56 -10.21 0.95 4.40
N SER A 57 -10.40 -0.24 4.97
CA SER A 57 -11.58 -0.70 5.69
C SER A 57 -11.09 -1.47 6.90
N LEU A 58 -10.60 -0.73 7.90
CA LEU A 58 -9.91 -1.27 9.07
C LEU A 58 -10.68 -0.95 10.34
N THR A 59 -10.54 -1.80 11.35
CA THR A 59 -11.15 -1.62 12.67
C THR A 59 -10.21 -2.09 13.78
N GLY A 60 -10.48 -1.68 15.03
CA GLY A 60 -9.72 -2.14 16.19
C GLY A 60 -8.32 -1.54 16.30
N LEU A 61 -8.07 -0.43 15.61
CA LEU A 61 -6.83 0.32 15.71
C LEU A 61 -6.95 1.44 16.77
N PRO A 62 -5.84 1.86 17.41
CA PRO A 62 -5.85 3.03 18.28
C PRO A 62 -6.32 4.28 17.52
N PRO A 63 -7.15 5.16 18.11
CA PRO A 63 -7.54 6.41 17.46
C PRO A 63 -6.37 7.38 17.25
N GLY A 64 -6.39 8.13 16.14
CA GLY A 64 -5.43 9.18 15.83
C GLY A 64 -4.85 9.09 14.43
N LEU A 65 -3.75 9.81 14.22
CA LEU A 65 -2.94 9.71 13.00
C LEU A 65 -1.85 8.67 13.20
N HIS A 66 -1.65 7.83 12.19
CA HIS A 66 -0.68 6.75 12.20
C HIS A 66 0.23 6.84 10.96
N GLY A 67 1.53 6.62 11.16
CA GLY A 67 2.44 6.37 10.04
C GLY A 67 1.92 5.19 9.21
N PHE A 68 1.89 5.38 7.90
CA PHE A 68 1.36 4.42 6.95
C PHE A 68 2.35 4.29 5.79
N HIS A 69 2.99 3.12 5.66
CA HIS A 69 4.12 2.98 4.75
C HIS A 69 4.12 1.64 4.03
N VAL A 70 4.72 1.62 2.84
CA VAL A 70 5.12 0.38 2.18
C VAL A 70 6.56 0.06 2.58
N HIS A 71 6.80 -1.18 3.00
CA HIS A 71 8.08 -1.70 3.46
C HIS A 71 8.76 -2.58 2.41
N GLU A 72 10.09 -2.75 2.53
CA GLU A 72 10.96 -3.40 1.52
C GLU A 72 10.60 -4.85 1.23
N ASN A 73 10.25 -5.63 2.26
CA ASN A 73 10.14 -7.09 2.11
C ASN A 73 8.68 -7.56 2.17
N ALA A 74 8.36 -8.60 1.41
CA ALA A 74 7.07 -9.29 1.41
C ALA A 74 6.91 -10.18 2.67
N SER A 75 7.04 -9.60 3.87
CA SER A 75 6.98 -10.35 5.12
C SER A 75 6.42 -9.50 6.26
N CYS A 76 5.46 -10.06 6.99
CA CYS A 76 4.97 -9.52 8.26
C CYS A 76 5.45 -10.31 9.48
N ALA A 77 6.41 -11.20 9.31
CA ALA A 77 6.98 -11.95 10.43
C ALA A 77 7.74 -11.03 11.39
N ALA A 78 7.76 -11.39 12.68
CA ALA A 78 8.64 -10.75 13.63
C ALA A 78 10.12 -11.03 13.27
N SER A 79 11.00 -10.13 13.66
CA SER A 79 12.45 -10.36 13.59
C SER A 79 13.08 -10.15 14.96
N THR A 80 14.22 -10.81 15.18
CA THR A 80 14.99 -10.65 16.42
C THR A 80 16.37 -10.11 16.08
N LYS A 81 16.75 -9.00 16.70
CA LYS A 81 18.09 -8.42 16.61
C LYS A 81 18.60 -8.12 18.01
N ASP A 82 19.80 -8.60 18.34
CA ASP A 82 20.44 -8.39 19.66
C ASP A 82 19.54 -8.78 20.84
N GLY A 83 18.73 -9.86 20.68
CA GLY A 83 17.79 -10.33 21.69
C GLY A 83 16.48 -9.55 21.78
N VAL A 84 16.30 -8.50 20.99
CA VAL A 84 15.07 -7.69 20.94
C VAL A 84 14.19 -8.16 19.80
N VAL A 85 12.96 -8.58 20.14
CA VAL A 85 11.94 -8.96 19.15
C VAL A 85 11.21 -7.73 18.64
N THR A 86 11.17 -7.58 17.32
CA THR A 86 10.40 -6.52 16.66
C THR A 86 9.23 -7.15 15.89
N PRO A 87 7.96 -6.90 16.27
CA PRO A 87 6.79 -7.31 15.51
C PRO A 87 6.86 -6.82 14.05
N ALA A 88 6.53 -7.68 13.10
CA ALA A 88 6.66 -7.42 11.67
C ALA A 88 8.05 -6.92 11.22
N GLY A 89 9.09 -7.19 12.02
CA GLY A 89 10.45 -6.68 11.78
C GLY A 89 11.07 -7.21 10.48
N ALA A 90 10.66 -8.39 10.02
CA ALA A 90 11.12 -8.96 8.76
C ALA A 90 10.68 -8.17 7.50
N ALA A 91 9.73 -7.24 7.63
CA ALA A 91 9.34 -6.33 6.55
C ALA A 91 10.48 -5.38 6.12
N GLY A 92 11.52 -5.23 6.95
CA GLY A 92 12.63 -4.31 6.64
C GLY A 92 12.32 -2.85 6.90
N GLY A 93 13.02 -1.94 6.21
CA GLY A 93 12.79 -0.49 6.20
C GLY A 93 11.62 -0.08 5.29
N HIS A 94 11.44 1.22 5.10
CA HIS A 94 10.51 1.73 4.08
C HIS A 94 11.03 1.37 2.69
N LEU A 95 10.12 1.14 1.74
CA LEU A 95 10.47 0.85 0.35
C LEU A 95 11.23 2.03 -0.26
N ASP A 96 12.52 1.83 -0.55
CA ASP A 96 13.42 2.87 -1.06
C ASP A 96 14.28 2.37 -2.24
N PRO A 97 13.68 2.04 -3.38
CA PRO A 97 14.43 1.49 -4.53
C PRO A 97 15.40 2.49 -5.16
N LEU A 98 15.24 3.79 -4.88
CA LEU A 98 16.11 4.84 -5.39
C LEU A 98 17.27 5.18 -4.45
N GLY A 99 17.24 4.65 -3.21
CA GLY A 99 18.28 4.89 -2.20
C GLY A 99 18.31 6.33 -1.69
N SER A 100 17.14 6.95 -1.53
CA SER A 100 16.99 8.31 -0.99
C SER A 100 17.53 8.42 0.43
N LYS A 101 17.35 7.36 1.24
CA LYS A 101 17.85 7.20 2.61
C LYS A 101 17.34 8.27 3.59
N HIS A 102 16.26 8.94 3.26
CA HIS A 102 15.57 9.87 4.15
C HIS A 102 14.06 9.73 4.00
N HIS A 103 13.37 9.99 5.10
CA HIS A 103 11.92 10.02 5.15
C HIS A 103 11.40 11.37 4.66
N GLY A 104 10.30 11.36 3.90
CA GLY A 104 9.80 12.57 3.29
C GLY A 104 8.31 12.54 2.98
N GLU A 105 7.88 13.59 2.31
CA GLU A 105 6.49 13.76 1.88
C GLU A 105 6.12 12.75 0.79
N PRO A 106 4.88 12.28 0.73
CA PRO A 106 4.41 11.31 -0.27
C PRO A 106 4.60 11.74 -1.72
N TRP A 107 4.77 13.03 -1.97
CA TRP A 107 5.04 13.65 -3.27
C TRP A 107 6.47 14.16 -3.43
N GLY A 108 7.29 14.06 -2.38
CA GLY A 108 8.66 14.57 -2.30
C GLY A 108 9.71 13.59 -2.85
N ASP A 109 10.92 13.72 -2.34
CA ASP A 109 12.12 12.96 -2.73
C ASP A 109 12.55 11.92 -1.68
N GLY A 110 11.75 11.72 -0.61
CA GLY A 110 11.95 10.67 0.40
C GLY A 110 11.72 9.26 -0.15
N HIS A 111 11.66 8.27 0.75
CA HIS A 111 11.41 6.88 0.36
C HIS A 111 10.17 6.78 -0.54
N LEU A 112 10.18 5.89 -1.50
CA LEU A 112 9.01 5.67 -2.37
C LEU A 112 7.81 5.14 -1.59
N GLY A 113 8.08 4.40 -0.50
CA GLY A 113 7.08 3.82 0.39
C GLY A 113 6.46 4.77 1.41
N ASP A 114 6.86 6.06 1.45
CA ASP A 114 6.26 7.04 2.36
C ASP A 114 4.88 7.46 1.83
N LEU A 115 3.82 7.12 2.58
CA LEU A 115 2.42 7.38 2.22
C LEU A 115 1.86 8.53 3.09
N PRO A 116 0.72 9.14 2.69
CA PRO A 116 -0.03 9.98 3.60
C PRO A 116 -0.42 9.21 4.87
N PRO A 117 -0.43 9.86 6.07
CA PRO A 117 -0.80 9.21 7.31
C PRO A 117 -2.21 8.61 7.25
N LEU A 118 -2.39 7.47 7.92
CA LEU A 118 -3.69 6.85 8.11
C LEU A 118 -4.42 7.54 9.27
N TYR A 119 -5.64 8.02 9.03
CA TYR A 119 -6.50 8.51 10.09
C TYR A 119 -7.39 7.38 10.63
N VAL A 120 -7.34 7.19 11.96
CA VAL A 120 -8.22 6.28 12.71
C VAL A 120 -9.18 7.10 13.55
N ALA A 121 -10.48 6.87 13.37
CA ALA A 121 -11.54 7.54 14.12
C ALA A 121 -11.59 7.12 15.58
N ALA A 122 -12.37 7.83 16.40
CA ALA A 122 -12.48 7.59 17.84
C ALA A 122 -13.04 6.19 18.20
N ASP A 123 -13.78 5.57 17.28
CA ASP A 123 -14.30 4.20 17.41
C ASP A 123 -13.30 3.11 16.98
N GLY A 124 -12.09 3.49 16.58
CA GLY A 124 -11.06 2.57 16.12
C GLY A 124 -11.18 2.17 14.66
N SER A 125 -12.06 2.82 13.88
CA SER A 125 -12.21 2.56 12.44
C SER A 125 -11.32 3.47 11.58
N ALA A 126 -10.84 2.93 10.46
CA ALA A 126 -10.12 3.70 9.43
C ALA A 126 -10.73 3.40 8.06
N GLY A 127 -11.36 4.42 7.45
CA GLY A 127 -12.03 4.31 6.16
C GLY A 127 -11.73 5.46 5.21
N ASN A 128 -10.94 6.46 5.62
CA ASN A 128 -10.57 7.57 4.76
C ASN A 128 -9.51 7.14 3.73
N PRO A 129 -9.77 7.29 2.43
CA PRO A 129 -8.78 6.93 1.42
C PRO A 129 -7.60 7.90 1.42
N VAL A 130 -6.43 7.40 1.05
CA VAL A 130 -5.22 8.19 0.82
C VAL A 130 -4.73 8.00 -0.61
N LEU A 131 -4.04 9.01 -1.15
CA LEU A 131 -3.44 8.96 -2.48
C LEU A 131 -1.92 9.04 -2.38
N ALA A 132 -1.24 8.05 -2.95
CA ALA A 132 0.22 7.99 -3.10
C ALA A 132 0.59 8.36 -4.54
N PRO A 133 0.91 9.64 -4.84
CA PRO A 133 1.02 10.12 -6.21
C PRO A 133 2.25 9.59 -6.96
N ARG A 134 3.26 9.12 -6.25
CA ARG A 134 4.49 8.56 -6.84
C ARG A 134 4.42 7.05 -7.12
N LEU A 135 3.40 6.36 -6.56
CA LEU A 135 3.29 4.91 -6.63
C LEU A 135 2.36 4.44 -7.76
N LYS A 136 2.75 3.29 -8.32
CA LYS A 136 1.90 2.42 -9.14
C LYS A 136 1.67 1.11 -8.39
N LEU A 137 0.69 0.34 -8.81
CA LEU A 137 0.43 -0.96 -8.20
C LEU A 137 1.60 -1.93 -8.39
N SER A 138 2.30 -1.86 -9.51
CA SER A 138 3.50 -2.65 -9.79
C SER A 138 4.65 -2.38 -8.82
N ASP A 139 4.74 -1.16 -8.27
CA ASP A 139 5.85 -0.77 -7.39
C ASP A 139 5.70 -1.35 -5.99
N VAL A 140 4.47 -1.71 -5.61
CA VAL A 140 4.15 -2.20 -4.25
C VAL A 140 3.84 -3.71 -4.22
N ALA A 141 3.75 -4.36 -5.37
CA ALA A 141 3.57 -5.80 -5.44
C ALA A 141 4.73 -6.53 -4.76
N HIS A 142 4.42 -7.54 -3.95
CA HIS A 142 5.40 -8.30 -3.15
C HIS A 142 6.17 -7.46 -2.12
N HIS A 143 5.52 -6.44 -1.59
CA HIS A 143 5.98 -5.61 -0.47
C HIS A 143 4.98 -5.66 0.69
N ALA A 144 5.38 -5.20 1.89
CA ALA A 144 4.48 -5.17 3.04
C ALA A 144 3.90 -3.77 3.23
N LEU A 145 2.58 -3.69 3.43
CA LEU A 145 1.88 -2.49 3.86
C LEU A 145 1.81 -2.46 5.38
N MET A 146 2.20 -1.34 5.99
CA MET A 146 2.39 -1.20 7.44
C MET A 146 1.64 -0.02 8.01
N VAL A 147 1.00 -0.23 9.17
CA VAL A 147 0.49 0.82 10.04
C VAL A 147 1.35 0.90 11.29
N HIS A 148 1.78 2.10 11.67
CA HIS A 148 2.63 2.38 12.82
C HIS A 148 1.84 2.92 14.01
N ALA A 149 2.42 2.88 15.22
CA ALA A 149 1.77 3.34 16.44
C ALA A 149 1.74 4.87 16.55
N GLY A 150 2.79 5.55 16.11
CA GLY A 150 2.89 7.01 16.07
C GLY A 150 2.35 7.59 14.77
N GLY A 151 2.27 8.92 14.73
CA GLY A 151 1.91 9.67 13.52
C GLY A 151 3.05 9.71 12.49
N ASP A 152 2.94 10.66 11.58
CA ASP A 152 3.95 10.91 10.57
C ASP A 152 4.10 12.42 10.34
N ASN A 153 5.31 12.96 10.54
CA ASN A 153 5.63 14.35 10.31
C ASN A 153 6.35 14.59 8.96
N HIS A 154 6.46 13.55 8.12
CA HIS A 154 7.12 13.57 6.81
C HIS A 154 8.57 14.02 6.84
N SER A 155 9.29 13.73 7.93
CA SER A 155 10.69 14.11 8.12
C SER A 155 11.40 13.13 9.04
N ASP A 156 12.73 13.11 8.99
CA ASP A 156 13.56 12.39 9.98
C ASP A 156 13.83 13.20 11.27
N HIS A 157 13.27 14.39 11.37
CA HIS A 157 13.39 15.27 12.53
C HIS A 157 12.03 15.76 13.02
N PRO A 158 11.80 15.80 14.36
CA PRO A 158 12.71 15.48 15.48
C PRO A 158 12.91 13.98 15.72
N ALA A 159 12.14 13.12 15.07
CA ALA A 159 12.23 11.66 15.19
C ALA A 159 12.37 11.02 13.82
N ALA A 160 13.22 10.00 13.71
CA ALA A 160 13.42 9.27 12.46
C ALA A 160 12.13 8.65 11.94
N LEU A 161 12.03 8.53 10.60
CA LEU A 161 10.92 7.89 9.90
C LEU A 161 9.56 8.47 10.28
N GLY A 162 9.47 9.81 10.32
CA GLY A 162 8.23 10.52 10.63
C GLY A 162 7.76 10.41 12.08
N GLY A 163 8.49 9.68 12.93
CA GLY A 163 8.09 9.39 14.30
C GLY A 163 7.08 8.23 14.41
N GLY A 164 6.91 7.43 13.36
CA GLY A 164 5.95 6.31 13.31
C GLY A 164 6.13 5.28 14.43
N GLY A 165 7.36 4.99 14.82
CA GLY A 165 7.65 4.11 15.94
C GLY A 165 7.26 2.64 15.72
N ALA A 166 6.62 2.02 16.71
CA ALA A 166 6.29 0.61 16.68
C ALA A 166 5.31 0.25 15.54
N ARG A 167 5.40 -1.00 15.06
CA ARG A 167 4.54 -1.56 14.03
C ARG A 167 3.28 -2.14 14.67
N VAL A 168 2.10 -1.72 14.20
CA VAL A 168 0.80 -2.10 14.77
C VAL A 168 0.09 -3.12 13.92
N ALA A 169 0.04 -2.90 12.61
CA ALA A 169 -0.60 -3.82 11.67
C ALA A 169 0.20 -3.93 10.38
N CYS A 170 0.20 -5.12 9.79
CA CYS A 170 0.97 -5.45 8.61
C CYS A 170 0.20 -6.40 7.70
N GLY A 171 0.38 -6.25 6.39
CA GLY A 171 -0.12 -7.17 5.37
C GLY A 171 0.78 -7.18 4.14
N VAL A 172 0.97 -8.36 3.54
CA VAL A 172 1.73 -8.47 2.29
C VAL A 172 0.81 -8.20 1.12
N ILE A 173 1.23 -7.30 0.23
CA ILE A 173 0.55 -6.99 -1.02
C ILE A 173 0.95 -8.07 -2.01
N GLU A 174 0.05 -9.03 -2.25
CA GLU A 174 0.25 -10.03 -3.29
C GLU A 174 0.29 -9.35 -4.66
N GLY A 175 1.02 -9.92 -5.60
CA GLY A 175 0.99 -9.43 -6.98
C GLY A 175 -0.44 -9.50 -7.55
N THR A 176 -0.78 -8.61 -8.47
CA THR A 176 -2.06 -8.71 -9.20
C THR A 176 -2.09 -10.03 -9.96
N ALA A 177 -3.16 -10.81 -9.80
CA ALA A 177 -3.46 -11.86 -10.76
C ALA A 177 -3.66 -11.19 -12.15
N GLN A 178 -2.82 -11.57 -13.09
CA GLN A 178 -2.94 -11.17 -14.50
C GLN A 178 -4.14 -11.86 -15.14
#